data_621f678285b096cdb8919a90858e6b82
#
_entry.id   621f678285b096cdb8919a90858e6b82
#
_cell.length_a   1.000
_cell.length_b   1.000
_cell.length_c   1.000
_cell.angle_alpha   90.00
_cell.angle_beta   90.00
_cell.angle_gamma   90.00
#
_symmetry.space_group_name_H-M   'P 1'
#
loop_
_entity.id
_entity.type
_entity.pdbx_description
1 polymer ?
#
loop_
_entity_poly.entity_id
_entity_poly.type
_entity_poly.pdbx_seq_one_letter_code
_entity_poly.pdbx_strand_id
1 'polypeptide(L)'
;MYAFKKIFAAVVVTAAATVTLAQTPAEIDSALKAAMDKYKDIKEGANADYIPALAKVDSKIYGIALVTVDGKIYTTGDIKSEVSIQSISKVFTMAKVLEEQGPASIENNMGVDATGQVFNSIVAVEQYKGAEMNPLVNPGAITATSMVKGASRDEIWNSILNWYGEFAGRKLGVNQEVFKSESDTNQRNQAISMLMFAYGHIKDKPLQATDIYTEQCSVNVNAKDLAMMAATLANGGKNPVTGKQVMKSDNVPDVLAVMATAGLYDDSGKWLYHTGLPAKSGVGGGIIAVSPGKFGIAVISPPLDKAGNSVRAQKAIADISNALGGNPYSVKAH
;
A
#
# COMPACT_ATOMS: atom_id res chain seq x y z
N MET A 1 -16.59 -14.59 72.60
CA MET A 1 -16.41 -13.54 71.56
C MET A 1 -15.11 -13.82 70.83
N TYR A 2 -15.14 -14.60 69.76
CA TYR A 2 -13.95 -14.97 68.98
C TYR A 2 -13.94 -14.14 67.68
N ALA A 3 -12.89 -13.32 67.54
CA ALA A 3 -12.68 -12.49 66.34
C ALA A 3 -11.93 -13.31 65.28
N PHE A 4 -12.57 -13.60 64.15
CA PHE A 4 -11.92 -14.20 62.96
C PHE A 4 -11.16 -13.09 62.20
N LYS A 5 -9.83 -13.12 62.18
CA LYS A 5 -8.98 -12.35 61.27
C LYS A 5 -9.00 -13.00 59.90
N LYS A 6 -9.61 -12.33 58.92
CA LYS A 6 -9.51 -12.70 57.49
C LYS A 6 -8.14 -12.27 56.96
N ILE A 7 -7.30 -13.24 56.62
CA ILE A 7 -6.05 -12.99 55.89
C ILE A 7 -6.42 -12.96 54.38
N PHE A 8 -6.29 -11.78 53.76
CA PHE A 8 -6.34 -11.65 52.31
C PHE A 8 -4.95 -11.97 51.75
N ALA A 9 -4.80 -13.12 51.10
CA ALA A 9 -3.61 -13.43 50.28
C ALA A 9 -3.79 -12.72 48.91
N ALA A 10 -2.95 -11.71 48.67
CA ALA A 10 -2.85 -11.09 47.33
C ALA A 10 -2.07 -12.03 46.41
N VAL A 11 -2.75 -12.63 45.44
CA VAL A 11 -2.11 -13.37 44.35
C VAL A 11 -1.55 -12.35 43.36
N VAL A 12 -0.23 -12.15 43.37
CA VAL A 12 0.47 -11.38 42.34
C VAL A 12 0.61 -12.27 41.12
N VAL A 13 -0.27 -12.06 40.11
CA VAL A 13 -0.12 -12.68 38.79
C VAL A 13 0.96 -11.88 38.04
N THR A 14 2.17 -12.38 38.00
CA THR A 14 3.21 -11.90 37.12
C THR A 14 2.88 -12.38 35.71
N ALA A 15 2.31 -11.51 34.88
CA ALA A 15 2.22 -11.72 33.45
C ALA A 15 3.64 -11.74 32.87
N ALA A 16 4.15 -12.92 32.56
CA ALA A 16 5.37 -13.05 31.76
C ALA A 16 5.04 -12.54 30.35
N ALA A 17 5.42 -11.31 30.03
CA ALA A 17 5.41 -10.82 28.66
C ALA A 17 6.42 -11.68 27.88
N THR A 18 5.93 -12.50 26.95
CA THR A 18 6.78 -13.16 25.96
C THR A 18 7.42 -12.08 25.09
N VAL A 19 8.65 -11.74 25.38
CA VAL A 19 9.48 -10.88 24.54
C VAL A 19 9.74 -11.67 23.25
N THR A 20 8.98 -11.39 22.20
CA THR A 20 9.36 -11.79 20.84
C THR A 20 10.69 -11.08 20.58
N LEU A 21 11.79 -11.82 20.49
CA LEU A 21 13.11 -11.26 20.16
C LEU A 21 12.96 -10.54 18.81
N ALA A 22 13.15 -9.22 18.83
CA ALA A 22 13.23 -8.43 17.62
C ALA A 22 14.43 -8.92 16.79
N GLN A 23 14.27 -9.03 15.46
CA GLN A 23 15.37 -9.42 14.59
C GLN A 23 16.54 -8.46 14.74
N THR A 24 17.75 -9.01 14.77
CA THR A 24 18.97 -8.20 14.86
C THR A 24 19.21 -7.45 13.54
N PRO A 25 19.90 -6.30 13.57
CA PRO A 25 20.31 -5.61 12.35
C PRO A 25 21.03 -6.51 11.34
N ALA A 26 21.89 -7.41 11.80
CA ALA A 26 22.63 -8.33 10.95
C ALA A 26 21.73 -9.37 10.25
N GLU A 27 20.67 -9.85 10.92
CA GLU A 27 19.69 -10.75 10.31
C GLU A 27 18.88 -10.04 9.22
N ILE A 28 18.50 -8.78 9.46
CA ILE A 28 17.77 -7.98 8.46
C ILE A 28 18.66 -7.73 7.24
N ASP A 29 19.87 -7.22 7.41
CA ASP A 29 20.81 -6.98 6.32
C ASP A 29 21.12 -8.25 5.53
N SER A 30 21.30 -9.38 6.21
CA SER A 30 21.52 -10.68 5.59
C SER A 30 20.33 -11.12 4.74
N ALA A 31 19.11 -10.95 5.23
CA ALA A 31 17.88 -11.31 4.50
C ALA A 31 17.70 -10.45 3.23
N LEU A 32 17.92 -9.12 3.34
CA LEU A 32 17.84 -8.22 2.20
C LEU A 32 18.89 -8.58 1.14
N LYS A 33 20.14 -8.80 1.57
CA LYS A 33 21.23 -9.16 0.67
C LYS A 33 21.01 -10.50 -0.02
N ALA A 34 20.54 -11.50 0.71
CA ALA A 34 20.24 -12.83 0.16
C ALA A 34 19.15 -12.74 -0.92
N ALA A 35 18.07 -11.98 -0.69
CA ALA A 35 17.02 -11.78 -1.68
C ALA A 35 17.52 -10.98 -2.90
N MET A 36 18.36 -9.96 -2.68
CA MET A 36 18.99 -9.19 -3.77
C MET A 36 19.82 -10.10 -4.65
N ASP A 37 20.76 -10.86 -4.08
CA ASP A 37 21.66 -11.74 -4.82
C ASP A 37 20.91 -12.87 -5.56
N LYS A 38 19.84 -13.40 -4.96
CA LYS A 38 19.04 -14.49 -5.53
C LYS A 38 18.24 -14.08 -6.77
N TYR A 39 17.77 -12.82 -6.81
CA TYR A 39 16.78 -12.41 -7.82
C TYR A 39 17.26 -11.34 -8.79
N LYS A 40 18.45 -10.74 -8.62
CA LYS A 40 18.99 -9.67 -9.48
C LYS A 40 19.10 -10.04 -10.97
N ASP A 41 19.35 -11.31 -11.27
CA ASP A 41 19.58 -11.79 -12.65
C ASP A 41 18.31 -12.32 -13.33
N ILE A 42 17.15 -12.27 -12.67
CA ILE A 42 15.88 -12.67 -13.27
C ILE A 42 15.51 -11.68 -14.38
N LYS A 43 15.19 -12.23 -15.55
CA LYS A 43 14.80 -11.49 -16.76
C LYS A 43 13.33 -11.69 -17.12
N GLU A 44 12.56 -12.35 -16.25
CA GLU A 44 11.13 -12.57 -16.44
C GLU A 44 10.36 -11.27 -16.31
N GLY A 45 9.24 -11.16 -17.05
CA GLY A 45 8.36 -10.02 -17.05
C GLY A 45 8.73 -8.93 -18.06
N ALA A 46 7.90 -7.90 -18.14
CA ALA A 46 8.11 -6.73 -18.98
C ALA A 46 7.56 -5.49 -18.29
N ASN A 47 8.10 -4.31 -18.63
CA ASN A 47 7.53 -3.05 -18.16
C ASN A 47 6.10 -2.87 -18.68
N ALA A 48 5.26 -2.13 -17.96
CA ALA A 48 3.97 -1.71 -18.46
C ALA A 48 4.15 -0.92 -19.76
N ASP A 49 3.48 -1.33 -20.84
CA ASP A 49 3.62 -0.74 -22.18
C ASP A 49 2.43 0.11 -22.59
N TYR A 50 1.28 -0.03 -21.93
CA TYR A 50 0.06 0.73 -22.21
C TYR A 50 0.12 2.20 -21.72
N ILE A 51 1.12 2.57 -20.93
CA ILE A 51 1.51 3.95 -20.62
C ILE A 51 2.92 4.15 -21.21
N PRO A 52 3.08 4.90 -22.34
CA PRO A 52 4.35 4.99 -23.05
C PRO A 52 5.56 5.44 -22.22
N ALA A 53 5.36 6.29 -21.21
CA ALA A 53 6.42 6.70 -20.30
C ALA A 53 6.94 5.54 -19.44
N LEU A 54 6.07 4.61 -19.02
CA LEU A 54 6.47 3.46 -18.20
C LEU A 54 7.25 2.41 -19.01
N ALA A 55 6.94 2.26 -20.30
CA ALA A 55 7.66 1.34 -21.18
C ALA A 55 9.15 1.68 -21.29
N LYS A 56 9.53 2.96 -21.09
CA LYS A 56 10.90 3.46 -21.20
C LYS A 56 11.72 3.37 -19.92
N VAL A 57 11.10 3.04 -18.79
CA VAL A 57 11.80 2.94 -17.49
C VAL A 57 12.86 1.85 -17.56
N ASP A 58 14.03 2.08 -16.95
CA ASP A 58 15.11 1.08 -16.95
C ASP A 58 14.69 -0.19 -16.21
N SER A 59 14.53 -1.28 -16.94
CA SER A 59 14.17 -2.60 -16.43
C SER A 59 15.21 -3.21 -15.46
N LYS A 60 16.41 -2.64 -15.39
CA LYS A 60 17.49 -3.09 -14.50
C LYS A 60 17.32 -2.55 -13.07
N ILE A 61 16.52 -1.51 -12.87
CA ILE A 61 16.25 -0.99 -11.53
C ILE A 61 15.81 -2.15 -10.63
N TYR A 62 16.54 -2.33 -9.51
CA TYR A 62 16.19 -3.28 -8.48
C TYR A 62 16.69 -2.78 -7.13
N GLY A 63 15.78 -2.28 -6.33
CA GLY A 63 16.03 -1.70 -5.00
C GLY A 63 15.11 -2.30 -3.95
N ILE A 64 15.65 -2.60 -2.79
CA ILE A 64 14.93 -3.15 -1.63
C ILE A 64 15.15 -2.21 -0.45
N ALA A 65 14.08 -1.85 0.26
CA ALA A 65 14.14 -1.12 1.51
C ALA A 65 13.19 -1.73 2.54
N LEU A 66 13.61 -1.77 3.78
CA LEU A 66 12.83 -2.18 4.94
C LEU A 66 12.98 -1.13 6.03
N VAL A 67 11.88 -0.71 6.64
CA VAL A 67 11.86 0.23 7.75
C VAL A 67 11.13 -0.42 8.91
N THR A 68 11.77 -0.51 10.06
CA THR A 68 11.18 -1.07 11.27
C THR A 68 10.31 -0.05 12.00
N VAL A 69 9.40 -0.51 12.86
CA VAL A 69 8.53 0.39 13.64
C VAL A 69 9.31 1.25 14.66
N ASP A 70 10.56 0.90 14.98
CA ASP A 70 11.47 1.73 15.77
C ASP A 70 12.31 2.71 14.92
N GLY A 71 12.03 2.82 13.63
CA GLY A 71 12.59 3.83 12.74
C GLY A 71 13.94 3.49 12.12
N LYS A 72 14.43 2.26 12.26
CA LYS A 72 15.67 1.82 11.59
C LYS A 72 15.39 1.50 10.12
N ILE A 73 16.30 1.91 9.26
CA ILE A 73 16.18 1.80 7.79
C ILE A 73 17.27 0.89 7.26
N TYR A 74 16.89 -0.14 6.54
CA TYR A 74 17.78 -1.11 5.90
C TYR A 74 17.53 -1.08 4.39
N THR A 75 18.60 -1.09 3.60
CA THR A 75 18.49 -0.93 2.14
C THR A 75 19.52 -1.74 1.40
N THR A 76 19.20 -2.21 0.19
CA THR A 76 20.16 -2.82 -0.72
C THR A 76 19.77 -2.58 -2.18
N GLY A 77 20.73 -2.61 -3.09
CA GLY A 77 20.52 -2.37 -4.51
C GLY A 77 20.29 -0.89 -4.86
N ASP A 78 19.52 -0.65 -5.90
CA ASP A 78 19.23 0.68 -6.39
C ASP A 78 18.11 1.35 -5.57
N ILE A 79 18.51 2.10 -4.55
CA ILE A 79 17.59 2.85 -3.66
C ILE A 79 17.43 4.31 -4.05
N LYS A 80 18.11 4.77 -5.09
CA LYS A 80 18.08 6.19 -5.51
C LYS A 80 17.16 6.43 -6.69
N SER A 81 17.02 5.46 -7.58
CA SER A 81 16.13 5.59 -8.74
C SER A 81 14.69 5.75 -8.29
N GLU A 82 14.03 6.73 -8.87
CA GLU A 82 12.62 7.00 -8.66
C GLU A 82 11.80 6.39 -9.79
N VAL A 83 10.64 5.87 -9.43
CA VAL A 83 9.58 5.42 -10.35
C VAL A 83 8.28 6.10 -9.96
N SER A 84 7.29 6.13 -10.85
CA SER A 84 5.96 6.60 -10.46
C SER A 84 5.29 5.60 -9.52
N ILE A 85 4.63 6.10 -8.48
CA ILE A 85 3.99 5.30 -7.42
C ILE A 85 2.86 4.42 -7.95
N GLN A 86 2.18 4.87 -9.00
CA GLN A 86 1.07 4.20 -9.65
C GLN A 86 0.01 3.71 -8.64
N SER A 87 -0.49 2.50 -8.78
CA SER A 87 -1.59 1.98 -7.94
C SER A 87 -1.27 1.83 -6.45
N ILE A 88 -0.03 1.99 -6.02
CA ILE A 88 0.29 2.04 -4.58
C ILE A 88 -0.35 3.29 -3.93
N SER A 89 -0.50 4.39 -4.68
CA SER A 89 -1.16 5.62 -4.26
C SER A 89 -2.57 5.41 -3.70
N LYS A 90 -3.30 4.43 -4.24
CA LYS A 90 -4.68 4.10 -3.85
C LYS A 90 -4.83 3.81 -2.36
N VAL A 91 -3.85 3.14 -1.75
CA VAL A 91 -3.82 2.85 -0.31
C VAL A 91 -3.89 4.13 0.51
N PHE A 92 -3.09 5.11 0.13
CA PHE A 92 -2.94 6.35 0.90
C PHE A 92 -4.09 7.33 0.63
N THR A 93 -4.72 7.30 -0.56
CA THR A 93 -5.96 8.03 -0.80
C THR A 93 -7.13 7.42 -0.04
N MET A 94 -7.26 6.09 -0.01
CA MET A 94 -8.22 5.39 0.85
C MET A 94 -8.03 5.77 2.32
N ALA A 95 -6.79 5.71 2.81
CA ALA A 95 -6.46 6.10 4.18
C ALA A 95 -6.86 7.55 4.50
N LYS A 96 -6.70 8.47 3.53
CA LYS A 96 -7.12 9.86 3.68
C LYS A 96 -8.65 9.99 3.79
N VAL A 97 -9.40 9.28 2.96
CA VAL A 97 -10.87 9.27 3.05
C VAL A 97 -11.34 8.68 4.38
N LEU A 98 -10.74 7.59 4.85
CA LEU A 98 -11.02 7.03 6.17
C LEU A 98 -10.78 8.06 7.29
N GLU A 99 -9.67 8.79 7.21
CA GLU A 99 -9.34 9.83 8.21
C GLU A 99 -10.31 11.00 8.19
N GLU A 100 -10.76 11.42 7.01
CA GLU A 100 -11.66 12.56 6.82
C GLU A 100 -13.12 12.24 7.08
N GLN A 101 -13.58 11.01 6.83
CA GLN A 101 -15.00 10.66 6.77
C GLN A 101 -15.38 9.40 7.55
N GLY A 102 -14.40 8.65 8.05
CA GLY A 102 -14.59 7.41 8.81
C GLY A 102 -14.80 6.16 7.95
N PRO A 103 -14.76 4.95 8.57
CA PRO A 103 -14.78 3.66 7.87
C PRO A 103 -16.03 3.43 7.02
N ALA A 104 -17.20 3.76 7.55
CA ALA A 104 -18.46 3.59 6.83
C ALA A 104 -18.51 4.35 5.49
N SER A 105 -17.67 5.36 5.29
CA SER A 105 -17.60 6.10 4.03
C SER A 105 -17.08 5.25 2.89
N ILE A 106 -16.14 4.34 3.14
CA ILE A 106 -15.59 3.42 2.13
C ILE A 106 -16.62 2.31 1.84
N GLU A 107 -17.06 1.61 2.88
CA GLU A 107 -17.97 0.48 2.77
C GLU A 107 -19.27 0.86 2.04
N ASN A 108 -19.89 1.98 2.42
CA ASN A 108 -21.18 2.41 1.86
C ASN A 108 -21.08 3.01 0.44
N ASN A 109 -19.90 3.51 0.02
CA ASN A 109 -19.78 4.16 -1.29
C ASN A 109 -19.13 3.30 -2.37
N MET A 110 -18.31 2.31 -1.99
CA MET A 110 -17.57 1.51 -2.99
C MET A 110 -17.28 0.07 -2.58
N GLY A 111 -17.68 -0.34 -1.36
CA GLY A 111 -17.39 -1.68 -0.84
C GLY A 111 -15.93 -1.90 -0.46
N VAL A 112 -15.64 -3.09 0.05
CA VAL A 112 -14.31 -3.49 0.55
C VAL A 112 -13.85 -4.85 0.03
N ASP A 113 -14.73 -5.59 -0.63
CA ASP A 113 -14.46 -6.93 -1.14
C ASP A 113 -13.66 -6.93 -2.44
N ALA A 114 -12.97 -8.02 -2.72
CA ALA A 114 -12.35 -8.25 -4.02
C ALA A 114 -13.42 -8.40 -5.11
N THR A 115 -13.23 -7.74 -6.25
CA THR A 115 -14.23 -7.74 -7.34
C THR A 115 -14.29 -9.06 -8.11
N GLY A 116 -13.28 -9.93 -8.01
CA GLY A 116 -13.14 -11.12 -8.86
C GLY A 116 -12.89 -10.80 -10.34
N GLN A 117 -12.56 -9.55 -10.66
CA GLN A 117 -12.34 -9.06 -12.02
C GLN A 117 -11.06 -8.23 -12.07
N VAL A 118 -10.54 -8.01 -13.29
CA VAL A 118 -9.36 -7.15 -13.47
C VAL A 118 -9.58 -5.73 -12.94
N PHE A 119 -8.53 -5.09 -12.48
CA PHE A 119 -8.55 -3.83 -11.72
C PHE A 119 -9.22 -2.63 -12.43
N ASN A 120 -9.43 -2.70 -13.73
CA ASN A 120 -10.08 -1.67 -14.55
C ASN A 120 -11.28 -2.22 -15.36
N SER A 121 -11.98 -3.21 -14.81
CA SER A 121 -13.10 -3.86 -15.46
C SER A 121 -14.33 -2.95 -15.50
N ILE A 122 -14.78 -2.60 -16.70
CA ILE A 122 -16.09 -1.95 -16.94
C ILE A 122 -17.21 -2.95 -16.67
N VAL A 123 -16.99 -4.23 -16.98
CA VAL A 123 -17.97 -5.31 -16.74
C VAL A 123 -18.29 -5.42 -15.25
N ALA A 124 -17.30 -5.31 -14.37
CA ALA A 124 -17.53 -5.30 -12.92
C ALA A 124 -18.36 -4.08 -12.49
N VAL A 125 -18.09 -2.89 -13.03
CA VAL A 125 -18.88 -1.69 -12.73
C VAL A 125 -20.33 -1.87 -13.13
N GLU A 126 -20.59 -2.40 -14.32
CA GLU A 126 -21.95 -2.68 -14.81
C GLU A 126 -22.66 -3.74 -13.98
N GLN A 127 -21.97 -4.85 -13.69
CA GLN A 127 -22.52 -5.99 -12.93
C GLN A 127 -22.98 -5.58 -11.55
N TYR A 128 -22.19 -4.79 -10.85
CA TYR A 128 -22.44 -4.35 -9.47
C TYR A 128 -23.05 -2.94 -9.40
N LYS A 129 -23.35 -2.30 -10.53
CA LYS A 129 -23.84 -0.92 -10.62
C LYS A 129 -22.98 0.06 -9.80
N GLY A 130 -21.67 -0.13 -9.85
CA GLY A 130 -20.69 0.68 -9.13
C GLY A 130 -20.49 0.33 -7.66
N ALA A 131 -21.35 -0.50 -7.05
CA ALA A 131 -21.07 -1.09 -5.74
C ALA A 131 -19.94 -2.14 -5.83
N GLU A 132 -19.37 -2.55 -4.73
CA GLU A 132 -18.29 -3.56 -4.64
C GLU A 132 -17.02 -3.21 -5.46
N MET A 133 -16.83 -1.94 -5.74
CA MET A 133 -15.64 -1.41 -6.40
C MET A 133 -14.66 -0.91 -5.34
N ASN A 134 -14.05 -1.82 -4.58
CA ASN A 134 -13.14 -1.47 -3.47
C ASN A 134 -12.08 -0.41 -3.88
N PRO A 135 -11.50 0.35 -2.90
CA PRO A 135 -10.59 1.47 -3.19
C PRO A 135 -9.28 1.09 -3.91
N LEU A 136 -8.95 -0.19 -4.04
CA LEU A 136 -7.69 -0.66 -4.64
C LEU A 136 -7.84 -1.10 -6.11
N VAL A 137 -9.04 -1.05 -6.68
CA VAL A 137 -9.29 -1.12 -8.12
C VAL A 137 -9.62 0.27 -8.68
N ASN A 138 -9.47 0.47 -10.00
CA ASN A 138 -9.59 1.82 -10.57
C ASN A 138 -10.95 2.50 -10.31
N PRO A 139 -12.11 1.83 -10.46
CA PRO A 139 -13.39 2.47 -10.18
C PRO A 139 -13.48 2.99 -8.73
N GLY A 140 -13.13 2.16 -7.75
CA GLY A 140 -13.14 2.56 -6.35
C GLY A 140 -12.09 3.61 -6.01
N ALA A 141 -10.89 3.53 -6.60
CA ALA A 141 -9.83 4.52 -6.38
C ALA A 141 -10.22 5.92 -6.91
N ILE A 142 -10.84 6.01 -8.07
CA ILE A 142 -11.33 7.27 -8.63
C ILE A 142 -12.49 7.79 -7.78
N THR A 143 -13.37 6.91 -7.31
CA THR A 143 -14.43 7.26 -6.35
C THR A 143 -13.85 7.80 -5.04
N ALA A 144 -12.87 7.11 -4.43
CA ALA A 144 -12.19 7.58 -3.24
C ALA A 144 -11.52 8.96 -3.46
N THR A 145 -10.90 9.16 -4.63
CA THR A 145 -10.32 10.47 -5.00
C THR A 145 -11.38 11.56 -5.02
N SER A 146 -12.58 11.29 -5.56
CA SER A 146 -13.69 12.24 -5.60
C SER A 146 -14.22 12.61 -4.21
N MET A 147 -13.97 11.79 -3.21
CA MET A 147 -14.43 11.99 -1.83
C MET A 147 -13.47 12.82 -0.98
N VAL A 148 -12.23 13.04 -1.43
CA VAL A 148 -11.26 13.86 -0.69
C VAL A 148 -11.76 15.31 -0.60
N LYS A 149 -11.74 15.87 0.60
CA LYS A 149 -12.24 17.22 0.87
C LYS A 149 -11.34 18.32 0.30
N GLY A 150 -11.95 19.35 -0.25
CA GLY A 150 -11.32 20.57 -0.75
C GLY A 150 -12.29 21.39 -1.59
N ALA A 151 -12.15 22.71 -1.58
CA ALA A 151 -13.02 23.64 -2.31
C ALA A 151 -12.65 23.76 -3.80
N SER A 152 -11.41 23.39 -4.15
CA SER A 152 -10.91 23.43 -5.52
C SER A 152 -10.11 22.18 -5.86
N ARG A 153 -9.88 21.97 -7.16
CA ARG A 153 -9.01 20.90 -7.68
C ARG A 153 -7.62 20.95 -7.02
N ASP A 154 -7.05 22.14 -6.93
CA ASP A 154 -5.70 22.32 -6.41
C ASP A 154 -5.62 22.11 -4.89
N GLU A 155 -6.64 22.49 -4.15
CA GLU A 155 -6.72 22.20 -2.72
C GLU A 155 -6.80 20.69 -2.46
N ILE A 156 -7.65 19.98 -3.20
CA ILE A 156 -7.74 18.51 -3.12
C ILE A 156 -6.39 17.89 -3.44
N TRP A 157 -5.78 18.27 -4.55
CA TRP A 157 -4.49 17.74 -4.98
C TRP A 157 -3.38 18.02 -3.96
N ASN A 158 -3.20 19.26 -3.54
CA ASN A 158 -2.17 19.63 -2.57
C ASN A 158 -2.36 18.89 -1.24
N SER A 159 -3.60 18.70 -0.81
CA SER A 159 -3.96 17.93 0.38
C SER A 159 -3.51 16.47 0.25
N ILE A 160 -3.71 15.84 -0.91
CA ILE A 160 -3.30 14.46 -1.19
C ILE A 160 -1.77 14.35 -1.24
N LEU A 161 -1.09 15.23 -1.98
CA LEU A 161 0.36 15.19 -2.12
C LEU A 161 1.08 15.42 -0.78
N ASN A 162 0.58 16.36 0.04
CA ASN A 162 1.09 16.57 1.38
C ASN A 162 0.89 15.34 2.27
N TRP A 163 -0.27 14.69 2.19
CA TRP A 163 -0.57 13.46 2.92
C TRP A 163 0.40 12.33 2.56
N TYR A 164 0.69 12.13 1.28
CA TYR A 164 1.69 11.16 0.84
C TYR A 164 3.09 11.50 1.38
N GLY A 165 3.46 12.79 1.35
CA GLY A 165 4.72 13.27 1.92
C GLY A 165 4.85 13.00 3.42
N GLU A 166 3.77 13.10 4.18
CA GLU A 166 3.75 12.77 5.62
C GLU A 166 3.99 11.27 5.86
N PHE A 167 3.39 10.40 5.06
CA PHE A 167 3.66 8.96 5.10
C PHE A 167 5.10 8.64 4.73
N ALA A 168 5.65 9.27 3.71
CA ALA A 168 7.03 9.07 3.24
C ALA A 168 8.09 9.73 4.15
N GLY A 169 7.68 10.68 4.99
CA GLY A 169 8.60 11.48 5.83
C GLY A 169 9.41 12.51 5.04
N ARG A 170 9.04 12.81 3.81
CA ARG A 170 9.64 13.86 2.95
C ARG A 170 8.63 14.43 1.96
N LYS A 171 8.94 15.59 1.39
CA LYS A 171 8.16 16.11 0.26
C LYS A 171 8.37 15.23 -0.97
N LEU A 172 7.25 14.89 -1.62
CA LEU A 172 7.23 14.16 -2.88
C LEU A 172 6.87 15.12 -4.03
N GLY A 173 7.18 14.72 -5.25
CA GLY A 173 6.89 15.49 -6.46
C GLY A 173 6.27 14.64 -7.55
N VAL A 174 5.64 15.29 -8.52
CA VAL A 174 5.00 14.63 -9.68
C VAL A 174 6.02 14.43 -10.80
N ASN A 175 6.02 13.24 -11.39
CA ASN A 175 6.68 13.01 -12.67
C ASN A 175 5.81 13.55 -13.79
N GLN A 176 6.17 14.70 -14.33
CA GLN A 176 5.38 15.39 -15.35
C GLN A 176 5.30 14.63 -16.68
N GLU A 177 6.35 13.85 -17.03
CA GLU A 177 6.33 13.01 -18.24
C GLU A 177 5.32 11.87 -18.08
N VAL A 178 5.31 11.20 -16.92
CA VAL A 178 4.33 10.13 -16.63
C VAL A 178 2.92 10.70 -16.54
N PHE A 179 2.72 11.83 -15.86
CA PHE A 179 1.40 12.46 -15.74
C PHE A 179 0.82 12.82 -17.10
N LYS A 180 1.63 13.47 -17.97
CA LYS A 180 1.20 13.78 -19.33
C LYS A 180 0.90 12.51 -20.14
N SER A 181 1.80 11.53 -20.10
CA SER A 181 1.65 10.28 -20.87
C SER A 181 0.41 9.51 -20.46
N GLU A 182 0.12 9.43 -19.16
CA GLU A 182 -1.07 8.74 -18.65
C GLU A 182 -2.34 9.54 -18.92
N SER A 183 -2.31 10.88 -18.81
CA SER A 183 -3.44 11.74 -19.15
C SER A 183 -3.85 11.61 -20.63
N ASP A 184 -2.87 11.47 -21.54
CA ASP A 184 -3.12 11.29 -22.96
C ASP A 184 -3.73 9.89 -23.29
N THR A 185 -3.67 8.91 -22.37
CA THR A 185 -4.08 7.51 -22.56
C THR A 185 -5.12 7.01 -21.56
N ASN A 186 -5.74 7.87 -20.75
CA ASN A 186 -6.62 7.48 -19.65
C ASN A 186 -8.12 7.42 -19.98
N GLN A 187 -8.50 7.36 -21.29
CA GLN A 187 -9.92 7.37 -21.74
C GLN A 187 -10.75 6.26 -21.07
N ARG A 188 -10.14 5.10 -20.80
CA ARG A 188 -10.82 4.03 -20.07
C ARG A 188 -11.19 4.44 -18.65
N ASN A 189 -10.28 5.10 -17.92
CA ASN A 189 -10.56 5.63 -16.59
C ASN A 189 -11.60 6.74 -16.61
N GLN A 190 -11.61 7.59 -17.63
CA GLN A 190 -12.66 8.59 -17.84
C GLN A 190 -14.03 7.92 -18.02
N ALA A 191 -14.12 6.86 -18.85
CA ALA A 191 -15.35 6.11 -19.04
C ALA A 191 -15.83 5.45 -17.74
N ILE A 192 -14.92 4.85 -16.97
CA ILE A 192 -15.19 4.26 -15.66
C ILE A 192 -15.75 5.32 -14.70
N SER A 193 -15.12 6.49 -14.61
CA SER A 193 -15.57 7.57 -13.71
C SER A 193 -16.96 8.08 -14.07
N MET A 194 -17.28 8.16 -15.37
CA MET A 194 -18.63 8.54 -15.85
C MET A 194 -19.68 7.48 -15.51
N LEU A 195 -19.34 6.19 -15.57
CA LEU A 195 -20.24 5.12 -15.12
C LEU A 195 -20.45 5.18 -13.59
N MET A 196 -19.38 5.37 -12.81
CA MET A 196 -19.48 5.53 -11.35
C MET A 196 -20.33 6.76 -10.97
N PHE A 197 -20.26 7.84 -11.76
CA PHE A 197 -21.14 9.01 -11.62
C PHE A 197 -22.59 8.67 -11.98
N ALA A 198 -22.83 7.96 -13.08
CA ALA A 198 -24.18 7.56 -13.50
C ALA A 198 -24.87 6.65 -12.47
N TYR A 199 -24.11 5.80 -11.77
CA TYR A 199 -24.61 4.96 -10.68
C TYR A 199 -24.65 5.68 -9.31
N GLY A 200 -24.24 6.95 -9.24
CA GLY A 200 -24.34 7.80 -8.05
C GLY A 200 -23.25 7.57 -6.99
N HIS A 201 -22.16 6.86 -7.30
CA HIS A 201 -21.02 6.67 -6.40
C HIS A 201 -20.06 7.87 -6.41
N ILE A 202 -19.82 8.47 -7.58
CA ILE A 202 -19.21 9.80 -7.70
C ILE A 202 -20.34 10.83 -7.72
N LYS A 203 -20.28 11.85 -6.86
CA LYS A 203 -21.38 12.80 -6.70
C LYS A 203 -21.32 13.97 -7.69
N ASP A 204 -20.11 14.41 -8.04
CA ASP A 204 -19.88 15.48 -9.00
C ASP A 204 -18.48 15.34 -9.67
N LYS A 205 -18.25 16.09 -10.73
CA LYS A 205 -16.95 16.26 -11.39
C LYS A 205 -16.14 14.96 -11.65
N PRO A 206 -16.72 13.92 -12.27
CA PRO A 206 -16.05 12.64 -12.47
C PRO A 206 -14.73 12.76 -13.25
N LEU A 207 -14.64 13.66 -14.22
CA LEU A 207 -13.42 13.88 -14.99
C LEU A 207 -12.34 14.60 -14.18
N GLN A 208 -12.70 15.50 -13.26
CA GLN A 208 -11.75 16.10 -12.32
C GLN A 208 -11.18 15.04 -11.35
N ALA A 209 -12.03 14.13 -10.85
CA ALA A 209 -11.59 13.02 -10.02
C ALA A 209 -10.61 12.12 -10.78
N THR A 210 -10.86 11.86 -12.07
CA THR A 210 -9.95 11.08 -12.93
C THR A 210 -8.61 11.81 -13.14
N ASP A 211 -8.64 13.12 -13.35
CA ASP A 211 -7.43 13.93 -13.52
C ASP A 211 -6.55 13.91 -12.26
N ILE A 212 -7.13 14.16 -11.09
CA ILE A 212 -6.42 14.08 -9.81
C ILE A 212 -5.90 12.66 -9.56
N TYR A 213 -6.69 11.63 -9.85
CA TYR A 213 -6.28 10.23 -9.74
C TYR A 213 -5.07 9.93 -10.64
N THR A 214 -5.04 10.44 -11.87
CA THR A 214 -3.90 10.29 -12.79
C THR A 214 -2.65 10.98 -12.23
N GLU A 215 -2.80 12.17 -11.64
CA GLU A 215 -1.70 12.88 -11.01
C GLU A 215 -1.16 12.14 -9.77
N GLN A 216 -2.04 11.52 -8.95
CA GLN A 216 -1.64 10.64 -7.83
C GLN A 216 -0.75 9.49 -8.31
N CYS A 217 -1.15 8.82 -9.40
CA CYS A 217 -0.39 7.70 -9.98
C CYS A 217 1.01 8.12 -10.42
N SER A 218 1.19 9.40 -10.75
CA SER A 218 2.41 9.98 -11.33
C SER A 218 3.40 10.53 -10.29
N VAL A 219 3.14 10.39 -9.00
CA VAL A 219 4.07 10.84 -7.94
C VAL A 219 5.33 9.98 -7.96
N ASN A 220 6.50 10.63 -7.98
CA ASN A 220 7.80 9.98 -7.91
C ASN A 220 8.11 9.46 -6.51
N VAL A 221 8.56 8.21 -6.44
CA VAL A 221 8.99 7.54 -5.20
C VAL A 221 10.16 6.60 -5.46
N ASN A 222 11.02 6.44 -4.47
CA ASN A 222 12.04 5.39 -4.44
C ASN A 222 11.67 4.29 -3.43
N ALA A 223 12.48 3.22 -3.36
CA ALA A 223 12.21 2.09 -2.48
C ALA A 223 12.14 2.49 -1.00
N LYS A 224 12.96 3.45 -0.57
CA LYS A 224 12.97 3.95 0.81
C LYS A 224 11.69 4.72 1.15
N ASP A 225 11.19 5.55 0.23
CA ASP A 225 9.92 6.27 0.44
C ASP A 225 8.77 5.29 0.64
N LEU A 226 8.67 4.31 -0.25
CA LEU A 226 7.62 3.29 -0.19
C LEU A 226 7.71 2.43 1.08
N ALA A 227 8.93 2.05 1.50
CA ALA A 227 9.12 1.30 2.74
C ALA A 227 8.74 2.12 3.97
N MET A 228 9.04 3.43 3.98
CA MET A 228 8.61 4.36 5.04
C MET A 228 7.09 4.50 5.09
N MET A 229 6.44 4.63 3.94
CA MET A 229 4.98 4.70 3.84
C MET A 229 4.34 3.41 4.40
N ALA A 230 4.89 2.24 4.06
CA ALA A 230 4.46 0.96 4.60
C ALA A 230 4.73 0.83 6.11
N ALA A 231 5.89 1.31 6.59
CA ALA A 231 6.25 1.29 8.00
C ALA A 231 5.37 2.21 8.85
N THR A 232 4.90 3.32 8.29
CA THR A 232 3.92 4.20 8.94
C THR A 232 2.62 3.43 9.22
N LEU A 233 2.15 2.61 8.27
CA LEU A 233 1.02 1.71 8.50
C LEU A 233 1.37 0.61 9.52
N ALA A 234 2.56 -0.02 9.41
CA ALA A 234 3.01 -1.04 10.36
C ALA A 234 3.05 -0.52 11.81
N ASN A 235 3.29 0.77 11.99
CA ASN A 235 3.41 1.47 13.26
C ASN A 235 2.10 2.19 13.69
N GLY A 236 0.94 1.67 13.30
CA GLY A 236 -0.34 2.22 13.71
C GLY A 236 -0.59 3.65 13.22
N GLY A 237 -0.14 3.98 12.00
CA GLY A 237 -0.33 5.29 11.39
C GLY A 237 0.66 6.37 11.85
N LYS A 238 1.63 6.02 12.70
CA LYS A 238 2.69 6.93 13.15
C LYS A 238 3.96 6.70 12.34
N ASN A 239 4.44 7.74 11.65
CA ASN A 239 5.70 7.66 10.93
C ASN A 239 6.85 7.40 11.91
N PRO A 240 7.59 6.28 11.77
CA PRO A 240 8.55 5.84 12.79
C PRO A 240 9.81 6.70 12.85
N VAL A 241 10.09 7.50 11.83
CA VAL A 241 11.27 8.38 11.77
C VAL A 241 10.93 9.81 12.18
N THR A 242 9.84 10.38 11.67
CA THR A 242 9.44 11.76 12.01
C THR A 242 8.69 11.84 13.34
N GLY A 243 8.17 10.73 13.83
CA GLY A 243 7.35 10.67 15.03
C GLY A 243 5.93 11.24 14.88
N LYS A 244 5.57 11.71 13.66
CA LYS A 244 4.24 12.28 13.40
C LYS A 244 3.19 11.18 13.34
N GLN A 245 2.08 11.34 14.10
CA GLN A 245 0.87 10.57 13.90
C GLN A 245 0.20 11.09 12.61
N VAL A 246 0.32 10.34 11.52
CA VAL A 246 -0.19 10.73 10.20
C VAL A 246 -1.68 10.41 10.11
N MET A 247 -2.10 9.21 10.53
CA MET A 247 -3.51 8.81 10.59
C MET A 247 -3.82 8.17 11.95
N LYS A 248 -5.08 8.15 12.33
CA LYS A 248 -5.52 7.49 13.57
C LYS A 248 -5.23 5.98 13.51
N SER A 249 -4.73 5.44 14.61
CA SER A 249 -4.43 4.02 14.74
C SER A 249 -5.65 3.13 14.46
N ASP A 250 -6.84 3.58 14.85
CA ASP A 250 -8.09 2.82 14.70
C ASP A 250 -8.50 2.64 13.23
N ASN A 251 -8.03 3.51 12.33
CA ASN A 251 -8.30 3.41 10.89
C ASN A 251 -7.30 2.49 10.14
N VAL A 252 -6.16 2.14 10.76
CA VAL A 252 -5.11 1.32 10.12
C VAL A 252 -5.59 -0.11 9.82
N PRO A 253 -6.30 -0.81 10.72
CA PRO A 253 -6.81 -2.15 10.44
C PRO A 253 -7.66 -2.23 9.18
N ASP A 254 -8.51 -1.24 8.92
CA ASP A 254 -9.37 -1.18 7.74
C ASP A 254 -8.54 -1.05 6.46
N VAL A 255 -7.50 -0.21 6.47
CA VAL A 255 -6.54 -0.10 5.35
C VAL A 255 -5.86 -1.43 5.08
N LEU A 256 -5.33 -2.08 6.13
CA LEU A 256 -4.61 -3.34 5.99
C LEU A 256 -5.53 -4.49 5.54
N ALA A 257 -6.79 -4.50 5.98
CA ALA A 257 -7.78 -5.50 5.56
C ALA A 257 -8.05 -5.43 4.04
N VAL A 258 -8.27 -4.24 3.48
CA VAL A 258 -8.47 -4.08 2.04
C VAL A 258 -7.18 -4.38 1.26
N MET A 259 -6.00 -4.03 1.79
CA MET A 259 -4.72 -4.43 1.20
C MET A 259 -4.54 -5.96 1.17
N ALA A 260 -5.00 -6.67 2.20
CA ALA A 260 -4.89 -8.13 2.26
C ALA A 260 -5.76 -8.81 1.20
N THR A 261 -6.99 -8.31 0.96
CA THR A 261 -7.97 -8.95 0.07
C THR A 261 -7.85 -8.53 -1.39
N ALA A 262 -7.35 -7.31 -1.68
CA ALA A 262 -7.41 -6.72 -3.02
C ALA A 262 -6.10 -6.02 -3.47
N GLY A 263 -5.01 -6.16 -2.72
CA GLY A 263 -3.80 -5.35 -2.94
C GLY A 263 -2.94 -5.73 -4.15
N LEU A 264 -2.96 -6.98 -4.60
CA LEU A 264 -2.16 -7.49 -5.72
C LEU A 264 -3.02 -7.91 -6.91
N TYR A 265 -4.03 -7.12 -7.26
CA TYR A 265 -4.92 -7.40 -8.39
C TYR A 265 -5.52 -8.82 -8.30
N ASP A 266 -5.48 -9.59 -9.38
CA ASP A 266 -6.04 -10.94 -9.44
C ASP A 266 -5.25 -11.96 -8.58
N ASP A 267 -3.99 -11.65 -8.22
CA ASP A 267 -3.11 -12.51 -7.43
C ASP A 267 -3.16 -12.22 -5.91
N SER A 268 -4.08 -11.38 -5.41
CA SER A 268 -4.15 -10.99 -3.99
C SER A 268 -4.28 -12.20 -3.05
N GLY A 269 -5.14 -13.14 -3.38
CA GLY A 269 -5.31 -14.37 -2.58
C GLY A 269 -4.08 -15.26 -2.56
N LYS A 270 -3.44 -15.45 -3.71
CA LYS A 270 -2.19 -16.21 -3.85
C LYS A 270 -1.05 -15.54 -3.09
N TRP A 271 -0.95 -14.21 -3.16
CA TRP A 271 0.02 -13.44 -2.40
C TRP A 271 -0.17 -13.63 -0.89
N LEU A 272 -1.39 -13.43 -0.39
CA LEU A 272 -1.69 -13.56 1.04
C LEU A 272 -1.43 -14.98 1.54
N TYR A 273 -1.76 -16.00 0.74
CA TYR A 273 -1.48 -17.41 1.06
C TYR A 273 0.02 -17.67 1.27
N HIS A 274 0.90 -17.07 0.45
CA HIS A 274 2.34 -17.30 0.53
C HIS A 274 3.06 -16.43 1.55
N THR A 275 2.56 -15.22 1.82
CA THR A 275 3.27 -14.24 2.65
C THR A 275 2.56 -13.89 3.95
N GLY A 276 1.24 -14.00 3.99
CA GLY A 276 0.42 -13.50 5.09
C GLY A 276 0.42 -11.96 5.22
N LEU A 277 1.05 -11.22 4.31
CA LEU A 277 1.22 -9.78 4.44
C LEU A 277 0.18 -8.99 3.65
N PRO A 278 -0.52 -8.03 4.27
CA PRO A 278 -1.17 -6.95 3.54
C PRO A 278 -0.17 -6.24 2.63
N ALA A 279 -0.50 -6.05 1.36
CA ALA A 279 0.42 -5.47 0.39
C ALA A 279 -0.31 -4.68 -0.69
N LYS A 280 0.43 -3.85 -1.46
CA LYS A 280 -0.08 -3.20 -2.66
C LYS A 280 1.00 -3.11 -3.72
N SER A 281 0.64 -3.50 -4.94
CA SER A 281 1.47 -3.37 -6.14
C SER A 281 1.09 -2.15 -6.96
N GLY A 282 2.06 -1.68 -7.76
CA GLY A 282 1.85 -0.64 -8.75
C GLY A 282 2.60 -0.96 -10.03
N VAL A 283 2.01 -0.64 -11.18
CA VAL A 283 2.58 -0.94 -12.52
C VAL A 283 3.86 -0.14 -12.85
N GLY A 284 4.27 0.78 -11.98
CA GLY A 284 5.61 1.36 -12.01
C GLY A 284 6.72 0.40 -11.54
N GLY A 285 6.36 -0.80 -11.09
CA GLY A 285 7.30 -1.84 -10.63
C GLY A 285 7.52 -1.89 -9.13
N GLY A 286 6.75 -1.11 -8.35
CA GLY A 286 6.81 -1.13 -6.89
C GLY A 286 5.83 -2.13 -6.27
N ILE A 287 6.24 -2.73 -5.14
CA ILE A 287 5.35 -3.41 -4.20
C ILE A 287 5.70 -2.96 -2.79
N ILE A 288 4.70 -2.57 -2.02
CA ILE A 288 4.80 -2.39 -0.57
C ILE A 288 4.13 -3.56 0.15
N ALA A 289 4.68 -3.97 1.28
CA ALA A 289 4.04 -4.93 2.18
C ALA A 289 4.23 -4.51 3.63
N VAL A 290 3.26 -4.86 4.46
CA VAL A 290 3.19 -4.45 5.87
C VAL A 290 3.21 -5.67 6.76
N SER A 291 4.20 -5.75 7.65
CA SER A 291 4.19 -6.67 8.81
C SER A 291 3.76 -5.86 10.03
N PRO A 292 2.49 -5.96 10.47
CA PRO A 292 1.95 -5.11 11.53
C PRO A 292 2.77 -5.22 12.83
N GLY A 293 3.11 -4.08 13.41
CA GLY A 293 3.89 -3.99 14.63
C GLY A 293 5.38 -4.35 14.49
N LYS A 294 5.87 -4.64 13.26
CA LYS A 294 7.26 -5.03 13.01
C LYS A 294 7.96 -4.13 12.01
N PHE A 295 7.53 -4.13 10.75
CA PHE A 295 8.18 -3.37 9.69
C PHE A 295 7.27 -3.11 8.48
N GLY A 296 7.63 -2.09 7.69
CA GLY A 296 7.21 -1.93 6.33
C GLY A 296 8.35 -2.28 5.38
N ILE A 297 8.05 -2.96 4.29
CA ILE A 297 9.02 -3.32 3.26
C ILE A 297 8.54 -2.85 1.89
N ALA A 298 9.46 -2.41 1.06
CA ALA A 298 9.20 -2.09 -0.33
C ALA A 298 10.31 -2.61 -1.24
N VAL A 299 9.90 -3.05 -2.42
CA VAL A 299 10.82 -3.41 -3.50
C VAL A 299 10.37 -2.72 -4.77
N ILE A 300 11.31 -2.11 -5.47
CA ILE A 300 11.11 -1.55 -6.81
C ILE A 300 11.88 -2.38 -7.81
N SER A 301 11.17 -2.90 -8.81
CA SER A 301 11.72 -3.61 -9.95
C SER A 301 10.70 -3.56 -11.09
N PRO A 302 10.91 -2.76 -12.16
CA PRO A 302 9.91 -2.46 -13.18
C PRO A 302 9.31 -3.65 -13.93
N PRO A 303 10.03 -4.74 -14.27
CA PRO A 303 9.42 -5.84 -15.00
C PRO A 303 8.29 -6.53 -14.24
N LEU A 304 7.11 -6.60 -14.88
CA LEU A 304 5.85 -7.10 -14.34
C LEU A 304 5.51 -8.46 -14.93
N ASP A 305 4.78 -9.27 -14.16
CA ASP A 305 4.11 -10.47 -14.65
C ASP A 305 2.79 -10.13 -15.40
N LYS A 306 2.06 -11.16 -15.83
CA LYS A 306 0.80 -10.99 -16.57
C LYS A 306 -0.31 -10.33 -15.75
N ALA A 307 -0.28 -10.43 -14.42
CA ALA A 307 -1.25 -9.80 -13.53
C ALA A 307 -0.92 -8.31 -13.27
N GLY A 308 0.28 -7.85 -13.67
CA GLY A 308 0.74 -6.47 -13.47
C GLY A 308 1.57 -6.28 -12.21
N ASN A 309 2.06 -7.36 -11.58
CA ASN A 309 2.87 -7.32 -10.38
C ASN A 309 4.36 -7.52 -10.69
N SER A 310 5.24 -6.76 -10.03
CA SER A 310 6.68 -6.90 -10.19
C SER A 310 7.17 -8.31 -9.86
N VAL A 311 7.82 -8.97 -10.82
CA VAL A 311 8.29 -10.35 -10.68
C VAL A 311 9.33 -10.49 -9.56
N ARG A 312 10.38 -9.66 -9.60
CA ARG A 312 11.45 -9.70 -8.58
C ARG A 312 10.95 -9.26 -7.22
N ALA A 313 10.07 -8.25 -7.16
CA ALA A 313 9.56 -7.73 -5.90
C ALA A 313 8.72 -8.76 -5.13
N GLN A 314 7.83 -9.49 -5.79
CA GLN A 314 7.04 -10.55 -5.15
C GLN A 314 7.96 -11.59 -4.49
N LYS A 315 8.94 -12.10 -5.25
CA LYS A 315 9.87 -13.14 -4.78
C LYS A 315 10.73 -12.64 -3.61
N ALA A 316 11.27 -11.43 -3.72
CA ALA A 316 12.14 -10.86 -2.69
C ALA A 316 11.40 -10.59 -1.39
N ILE A 317 10.22 -9.98 -1.44
CA ILE A 317 9.43 -9.69 -0.23
C ILE A 317 9.02 -10.99 0.47
N ALA A 318 8.61 -12.01 -0.28
CA ALA A 318 8.23 -13.31 0.29
C ALA A 318 9.41 -13.95 1.05
N ASP A 319 10.59 -14.01 0.44
CA ASP A 319 11.79 -14.59 1.08
C ASP A 319 12.22 -13.79 2.31
N ILE A 320 12.25 -12.46 2.21
CA ILE A 320 12.63 -11.59 3.33
C ILE A 320 11.63 -11.71 4.48
N SER A 321 10.33 -11.67 4.18
CA SER A 321 9.28 -11.84 5.20
C SER A 321 9.38 -13.18 5.91
N ASN A 322 9.61 -14.26 5.17
CA ASN A 322 9.77 -15.59 5.75
C ASN A 322 11.03 -15.68 6.63
N ALA A 323 12.15 -15.12 6.17
CA ALA A 323 13.40 -15.10 6.95
C ALA A 323 13.26 -14.30 8.26
N LEU A 324 12.48 -13.23 8.25
CA LEU A 324 12.30 -12.33 9.39
C LEU A 324 11.02 -12.60 10.20
N GLY A 325 10.29 -13.70 9.92
CA GLY A 325 9.05 -14.02 10.61
C GLY A 325 8.00 -12.91 10.50
N GLY A 326 7.89 -12.30 9.31
CA GLY A 326 6.99 -11.18 9.04
C GLY A 326 5.51 -11.56 8.99
N ASN A 327 5.19 -12.82 8.70
CA ASN A 327 3.82 -13.31 8.56
C ASN A 327 3.07 -13.27 9.91
N PRO A 328 2.03 -12.43 10.07
CA PRO A 328 1.29 -12.30 11.33
C PRO A 328 0.48 -13.54 11.70
N TYR A 329 0.21 -14.44 10.76
CA TYR A 329 -0.51 -15.70 11.00
C TYR A 329 0.40 -16.85 11.46
N SER A 330 1.72 -16.67 11.43
CA SER A 330 2.67 -17.68 11.91
C SER A 330 2.74 -17.68 13.42
N VAL A 331 1.84 -18.41 14.06
CA VAL A 331 1.74 -18.59 15.51
C VAL A 331 2.36 -19.93 15.91
N LYS A 332 3.24 -19.93 16.91
CA LYS A 332 3.75 -21.18 17.52
C LYS A 332 2.81 -21.61 18.63
N ALA A 333 2.57 -22.93 18.72
CA ALA A 333 1.85 -23.51 19.87
C ALA A 333 2.66 -23.26 21.16
N HIS A 334 1.95 -22.99 22.25
CA HIS A 334 2.52 -22.82 23.59
C HIS A 334 2.37 -24.08 24.40
#